data_789acf3da50e318b6de57a878006d722
#
_entry.id   789acf3da50e318b6de57a878006d722
#
_cell.length_a   1.000
_cell.length_b   1.000
_cell.length_c   1.000
_cell.angle_alpha   90.00
_cell.angle_beta   90.00
_cell.angle_gamma   90.00
#
_symmetry.space_group_name_H-M   'P 1'
#
loop_
_entity.id
_entity.type
_entity.pdbx_description
1 polymer ?
#
loop_
_entity_poly.entity_id
_entity_poly.type
_entity_poly.pdbx_seq_one_letter_code
_entity_poly.pdbx_strand_id
1 'polypeptide(L)'
;SQFAEHGSLDNCREGFLEGLKEEGIEEGKNLTVKVNNADADMGTASQIAQSFVTDNMDLICAIATPSAQAAYNAAMEKGIPVVYTAVTNPVEAELATDDKMPVGAVTGTSDQLPVEAQLKMIREILPDAKTIGILYTTSEANSVYSISQYEELADQYGFTLETAGITSSSEISLATADLLTKVDC
;
A
#
# COMPACT_ATOMS: atom_id res chain seq x y z
N SER A 1 1.08 -13.03 0.56
CA SER A 1 1.73 -12.09 1.49
C SER A 1 0.83 -10.89 1.72
N GLN A 2 0.52 -10.59 2.96
CA GLN A 2 -0.29 -9.43 3.35
C GLN A 2 0.55 -8.54 4.29
N PHE A 3 0.51 -7.22 4.10
CA PHE A 3 1.38 -6.33 4.90
C PHE A 3 0.89 -6.13 6.33
N ALA A 4 -0.42 -5.94 6.52
CA ALA A 4 -1.00 -5.70 7.83
C ALA A 4 -2.38 -6.35 7.96
N GLU A 5 -2.83 -6.60 9.18
CA GLU A 5 -4.19 -6.99 9.48
C GLU A 5 -5.10 -5.75 9.36
N HIS A 6 -5.90 -5.70 8.31
CA HIS A 6 -6.81 -4.60 8.04
C HIS A 6 -7.94 -5.08 7.13
N GLY A 7 -9.20 -4.69 7.44
CA GLY A 7 -10.37 -5.16 6.72
C GLY A 7 -10.32 -4.98 5.19
N SER A 8 -9.75 -3.86 4.70
CA SER A 8 -9.60 -3.65 3.26
C SER A 8 -8.59 -4.62 2.63
N LEU A 9 -7.49 -4.93 3.32
CA LEU A 9 -6.48 -5.87 2.83
C LEU A 9 -6.99 -7.32 2.92
N ASP A 10 -7.79 -7.64 3.94
CA ASP A 10 -8.49 -8.92 4.04
C ASP A 10 -9.45 -9.13 2.87
N ASN A 11 -10.24 -8.09 2.54
CA ASN A 11 -11.13 -8.12 1.37
C ASN A 11 -10.36 -8.32 0.05
N CYS A 12 -9.17 -7.70 -0.10
CA CYS A 12 -8.32 -7.93 -1.26
C CYS A 12 -7.87 -9.40 -1.36
N ARG A 13 -7.48 -10.00 -0.24
CA ARG A 13 -7.12 -11.43 -0.18
C ARG A 13 -8.28 -12.33 -0.55
N GLU A 14 -9.42 -12.09 0.07
CA GLU A 14 -10.63 -12.88 -0.14
C GLU A 14 -11.12 -12.76 -1.60
N GLY A 15 -11.16 -11.53 -2.14
CA GLY A 15 -11.54 -11.30 -3.53
C GLY A 15 -10.58 -11.97 -4.53
N PHE A 16 -9.27 -11.97 -4.25
CA PHE A 16 -8.31 -12.70 -5.09
C PHE A 16 -8.58 -14.22 -5.10
N LEU A 17 -8.84 -14.81 -3.93
CA LEU A 17 -9.15 -16.25 -3.82
C LEU A 17 -10.51 -16.59 -4.44
N GLU A 18 -11.51 -15.71 -4.31
CA GLU A 18 -12.81 -15.88 -4.95
C GLU A 18 -12.69 -15.84 -6.48
N GLY A 19 -11.94 -14.87 -7.02
CA GLY A 19 -11.67 -14.80 -8.46
C GLY A 19 -10.96 -16.04 -9.00
N LEU A 20 -10.00 -16.60 -8.29
CA LEU A 20 -9.37 -17.87 -8.65
C LEU A 20 -10.38 -19.02 -8.67
N LYS A 21 -11.28 -19.04 -7.69
CA LYS A 21 -12.32 -20.08 -7.61
C LYS A 21 -13.33 -19.98 -8.76
N GLU A 22 -13.70 -18.77 -9.18
CA GLU A 22 -14.56 -18.57 -10.35
C GLU A 22 -13.91 -19.11 -11.64
N GLU A 23 -12.59 -19.06 -11.73
CA GLU A 23 -11.80 -19.65 -12.83
C GLU A 23 -11.52 -21.15 -12.64
N GLY A 24 -12.11 -21.78 -11.62
CA GLY A 24 -11.95 -23.21 -11.36
C GLY A 24 -10.67 -23.59 -10.62
N ILE A 25 -9.95 -22.63 -10.05
CA ILE A 25 -8.74 -22.85 -9.24
C ILE A 25 -9.14 -22.76 -7.78
N GLU A 26 -9.28 -23.91 -7.11
CA GLU A 26 -9.85 -23.98 -5.76
C GLU A 26 -8.89 -24.61 -4.77
N GLU A 27 -8.81 -24.01 -3.58
CA GLU A 27 -8.03 -24.56 -2.48
C GLU A 27 -8.54 -25.96 -2.07
N GLY A 28 -7.59 -26.87 -1.87
CA GLY A 28 -7.87 -28.29 -1.54
C GLY A 28 -8.25 -29.16 -2.73
N LYS A 29 -8.40 -28.60 -3.94
CA LYS A 29 -8.59 -29.38 -5.19
C LYS A 29 -7.34 -29.35 -6.07
N ASN A 30 -6.99 -28.17 -6.57
CA ASN A 30 -5.88 -27.93 -7.49
C ASN A 30 -5.03 -26.70 -7.10
N LEU A 31 -5.27 -26.16 -5.90
CA LEU A 31 -4.56 -25.02 -5.33
C LEU A 31 -4.18 -25.35 -3.87
N THR A 32 -2.95 -25.00 -3.51
CA THR A 32 -2.50 -24.92 -2.11
C THR A 32 -2.18 -23.47 -1.78
N VAL A 33 -2.79 -22.94 -0.73
CA VAL A 33 -2.62 -21.56 -0.31
C VAL A 33 -1.81 -21.48 0.98
N LYS A 34 -0.80 -20.60 1.00
CA LYS A 34 -0.06 -20.25 2.22
C LYS A 34 -0.24 -18.74 2.46
N VAL A 35 -0.82 -18.38 3.60
CA VAL A 35 -1.08 -16.98 3.97
C VAL A 35 -0.16 -16.59 5.12
N ASN A 36 0.53 -15.44 4.95
CA ASN A 36 1.33 -14.83 6.00
C ASN A 36 1.06 -13.32 6.05
N ASN A 37 1.03 -12.77 7.28
CA ASN A 37 0.87 -11.35 7.55
C ASN A 37 2.16 -10.79 8.15
N ALA A 38 2.57 -9.63 7.70
CA ALA A 38 3.81 -8.99 8.14
C ALA A 38 3.62 -8.07 9.37
N ASP A 39 2.37 -7.89 9.84
CA ASP A 39 2.03 -7.05 11.00
C ASP A 39 2.60 -5.63 10.90
N ALA A 40 2.55 -5.05 9.68
CA ALA A 40 3.08 -3.73 9.33
C ALA A 40 4.60 -3.58 9.56
N ASP A 41 5.36 -4.66 9.57
CA ASP A 41 6.82 -4.67 9.71
C ASP A 41 7.51 -5.04 8.39
N MET A 42 8.37 -4.13 7.89
CA MET A 42 9.10 -4.31 6.63
C MET A 42 10.07 -5.48 6.65
N GLY A 43 10.71 -5.72 7.80
CA GLY A 43 11.63 -6.84 7.98
C GLY A 43 10.90 -8.17 7.90
N THR A 44 9.76 -8.27 8.56
CA THR A 44 8.87 -9.43 8.52
C THR A 44 8.32 -9.65 7.11
N ALA A 45 7.91 -8.60 6.39
CA ALA A 45 7.48 -8.70 4.98
C ALA A 45 8.58 -9.32 4.10
N SER A 46 9.83 -8.88 4.27
CA SER A 46 10.98 -9.42 3.54
C SER A 46 11.24 -10.90 3.90
N GLN A 47 11.15 -11.28 5.17
CA GLN A 47 11.31 -12.68 5.61
C GLN A 47 10.20 -13.59 5.06
N ILE A 48 8.95 -13.11 5.03
CA ILE A 48 7.82 -13.84 4.44
C ILE A 48 8.09 -14.07 2.94
N ALA A 49 8.49 -13.03 2.20
CA ALA A 49 8.81 -13.14 0.78
C ALA A 49 9.92 -14.17 0.52
N GLN A 50 11.01 -14.13 1.30
CA GLN A 50 12.08 -15.12 1.21
C GLN A 50 11.61 -16.54 1.54
N SER A 51 10.70 -16.71 2.52
CA SER A 51 10.15 -18.03 2.82
C SER A 51 9.35 -18.61 1.65
N PHE A 52 8.56 -17.79 0.96
CA PHE A 52 7.80 -18.21 -0.21
C PHE A 52 8.70 -18.62 -1.37
N VAL A 53 9.80 -17.90 -1.59
CA VAL A 53 10.81 -18.28 -2.58
C VAL A 53 11.51 -19.58 -2.23
N THR A 54 11.83 -19.79 -0.94
CA THR A 54 12.47 -21.03 -0.45
C THR A 54 11.52 -22.23 -0.55
N ASP A 55 10.24 -22.02 -0.31
CA ASP A 55 9.19 -23.04 -0.42
C ASP A 55 8.82 -23.34 -1.89
N ASN A 56 9.46 -22.66 -2.86
CA ASN A 56 9.21 -22.80 -4.30
C ASN A 56 7.74 -22.61 -4.67
N MET A 57 7.13 -21.51 -4.20
CA MET A 57 5.77 -21.16 -4.61
C MET A 57 5.71 -20.88 -6.11
N ASP A 58 4.65 -21.32 -6.78
CA ASP A 58 4.44 -21.11 -8.20
C ASP A 58 4.05 -19.66 -8.53
N LEU A 59 3.43 -18.95 -7.56
CA LEU A 59 3.00 -17.56 -7.66
C LEU A 59 2.94 -16.93 -6.26
N ILE A 60 3.27 -15.66 -6.16
CA ILE A 60 3.09 -14.88 -4.94
C ILE A 60 2.03 -13.80 -5.20
N CYS A 61 0.91 -13.86 -4.48
CA CYS A 61 -0.03 -12.74 -4.37
C CYS A 61 0.45 -11.83 -3.22
N ALA A 62 0.70 -10.56 -3.53
CA ALA A 62 1.22 -9.57 -2.59
C ALA A 62 0.22 -8.43 -2.38
N ILE A 63 -0.18 -8.21 -1.14
CA ILE A 63 -1.24 -7.28 -0.75
C ILE A 63 -0.63 -6.10 -0.02
N ALA A 64 -0.80 -4.90 -0.52
CA ALA A 64 -0.21 -3.61 -0.19
C ALA A 64 1.22 -3.41 -0.75
N THR A 65 1.59 -2.14 -0.94
CA THR A 65 2.86 -1.72 -1.57
C THR A 65 4.10 -2.35 -0.92
N PRO A 66 4.28 -2.32 0.41
CA PRO A 66 5.46 -2.91 1.03
C PRO A 66 5.59 -4.43 0.81
N SER A 67 4.46 -5.16 0.86
CA SER A 67 4.46 -6.60 0.55
C SER A 67 4.79 -6.88 -0.91
N ALA A 68 4.31 -6.05 -1.84
CA ALA A 68 4.57 -6.21 -3.26
C ALA A 68 6.06 -5.97 -3.60
N GLN A 69 6.66 -4.93 -3.03
CA GLN A 69 8.08 -4.65 -3.17
C GLN A 69 8.94 -5.78 -2.60
N ALA A 70 8.63 -6.25 -1.38
CA ALA A 70 9.35 -7.34 -0.74
C ALA A 70 9.24 -8.65 -1.56
N ALA A 71 8.02 -8.97 -2.03
CA ALA A 71 7.76 -10.17 -2.83
C ALA A 71 8.52 -10.13 -4.16
N TYR A 72 8.47 -9.02 -4.89
CA TYR A 72 9.16 -8.88 -6.17
C TYR A 72 10.68 -8.97 -6.00
N ASN A 73 11.24 -8.23 -5.05
CA ASN A 73 12.69 -8.24 -4.77
C ASN A 73 13.21 -9.63 -4.40
N ALA A 74 12.42 -10.42 -3.66
CA ALA A 74 12.81 -11.79 -3.32
C ALA A 74 12.66 -12.77 -4.49
N ALA A 75 11.61 -12.59 -5.32
CA ALA A 75 11.20 -13.55 -6.34
C ALA A 75 11.91 -13.36 -7.70
N MET A 76 12.41 -12.15 -8.00
CA MET A 76 12.92 -11.78 -9.33
C MET A 76 14.03 -12.69 -9.85
N GLU A 77 14.98 -13.11 -9.01
CA GLU A 77 16.09 -14.00 -9.43
C GLU A 77 15.60 -15.42 -9.75
N LYS A 78 14.53 -15.87 -9.14
CA LYS A 78 13.92 -17.19 -9.38
C LYS A 78 12.87 -17.15 -10.49
N GLY A 79 12.46 -15.98 -10.95
CA GLY A 79 11.43 -15.81 -11.94
C GLY A 79 10.05 -16.22 -11.46
N ILE A 80 9.80 -16.24 -10.14
CA ILE A 80 8.47 -16.51 -9.59
C ILE A 80 7.58 -15.30 -9.87
N PRO A 81 6.43 -15.48 -10.54
CA PRO A 81 5.54 -14.37 -10.83
C PRO A 81 4.93 -13.79 -9.55
N VAL A 82 4.81 -12.46 -9.52
CA VAL A 82 4.16 -11.72 -8.44
C VAL A 82 2.93 -11.01 -8.99
N VAL A 83 1.78 -11.23 -8.35
CA VAL A 83 0.55 -10.48 -8.60
C VAL A 83 0.24 -9.63 -7.39
N TYR A 84 0.21 -8.31 -7.55
CA TYR A 84 -0.08 -7.42 -6.44
C TYR A 84 -1.52 -6.88 -6.51
N THR A 85 -2.02 -6.50 -5.33
CA THR A 85 -3.25 -5.71 -5.17
C THR A 85 -3.04 -4.68 -4.05
N ALA A 86 -3.85 -3.62 -4.02
CA ALA A 86 -3.71 -2.52 -3.08
C ALA A 86 -2.31 -1.86 -3.14
N VAL A 87 -1.79 -1.62 -4.34
CA VAL A 87 -0.56 -0.86 -4.57
C VAL A 87 -0.92 0.53 -5.09
N THR A 88 -0.63 1.56 -4.32
CA THR A 88 -1.06 2.94 -4.62
C THR A 88 -0.47 3.46 -5.91
N ASN A 89 0.85 3.36 -6.09
CA ASN A 89 1.52 3.71 -7.33
C ASN A 89 2.60 2.67 -7.67
N PRO A 90 2.36 1.80 -8.66
CA PRO A 90 3.34 0.77 -9.02
C PRO A 90 4.62 1.33 -9.67
N VAL A 91 4.60 2.54 -10.23
CA VAL A 91 5.81 3.19 -10.76
C VAL A 91 6.72 3.64 -9.63
N GLU A 92 6.19 4.37 -8.65
CA GLU A 92 6.93 4.78 -7.45
C GLU A 92 7.37 3.59 -6.59
N ALA A 93 6.62 2.48 -6.65
CA ALA A 93 7.00 1.23 -5.99
C ALA A 93 8.06 0.41 -6.76
N GLU A 94 8.52 0.89 -7.92
CA GLU A 94 9.48 0.21 -8.81
C GLU A 94 8.98 -1.15 -9.33
N LEU A 95 7.65 -1.31 -9.44
CA LEU A 95 6.99 -2.51 -9.96
C LEU A 95 6.53 -2.33 -11.41
N ALA A 96 6.54 -1.11 -11.90
CA ALA A 96 6.21 -0.75 -13.28
C ALA A 96 7.12 0.38 -13.78
N THR A 97 7.24 0.49 -15.11
CA THR A 97 7.88 1.62 -15.77
C THR A 97 6.94 2.83 -15.87
N ASP A 98 7.45 4.00 -16.27
CA ASP A 98 6.65 5.21 -16.49
C ASP A 98 5.50 4.99 -17.48
N ASP A 99 5.67 4.10 -18.45
CA ASP A 99 4.63 3.68 -19.40
C ASP A 99 3.65 2.65 -18.79
N LYS A 100 3.74 2.41 -17.49
CA LYS A 100 2.93 1.43 -16.74
C LYS A 100 3.10 -0.02 -17.21
N MET A 101 4.24 -0.33 -17.78
CA MET A 101 4.60 -1.71 -18.15
C MET A 101 5.29 -2.40 -16.97
N PRO A 102 5.06 -3.70 -16.76
CA PRO A 102 5.74 -4.46 -15.72
C PRO A 102 7.26 -4.40 -15.87
N VAL A 103 8.00 -4.26 -14.76
CA VAL A 103 9.48 -4.27 -14.77
C VAL A 103 10.08 -5.69 -14.89
N GLY A 104 9.24 -6.73 -14.78
CA GLY A 104 9.63 -8.14 -14.85
C GLY A 104 8.41 -9.04 -14.72
N ALA A 105 8.54 -10.16 -14.02
CA ALA A 105 7.43 -11.08 -13.76
C ALA A 105 6.53 -10.54 -12.61
N VAL A 106 6.07 -9.31 -12.73
CA VAL A 106 5.22 -8.66 -11.72
C VAL A 106 4.12 -7.86 -12.39
N THR A 107 2.89 -7.99 -11.90
CA THR A 107 1.72 -7.22 -12.37
C THR A 107 0.66 -7.16 -11.28
N GLY A 108 -0.39 -6.36 -11.47
CA GLY A 108 -1.47 -6.29 -10.49
C GLY A 108 -2.41 -5.11 -10.67
N THR A 109 -3.09 -4.74 -9.59
CA THR A 109 -4.07 -3.66 -9.55
C THR A 109 -3.63 -2.53 -8.62
N SER A 110 -3.86 -1.28 -9.06
CA SER A 110 -3.56 -0.06 -8.30
C SER A 110 -4.82 0.44 -7.57
N ASP A 111 -4.62 1.03 -6.40
CA ASP A 111 -5.64 1.68 -5.56
C ASP A 111 -5.34 3.17 -5.32
N GLN A 112 -4.89 3.87 -6.33
CA GLN A 112 -4.51 5.28 -6.26
C GLN A 112 -5.59 6.14 -5.57
N LEU A 113 -5.17 6.96 -4.61
CA LEU A 113 -6.07 7.83 -3.84
C LEU A 113 -6.63 8.97 -4.70
N PRO A 114 -7.93 9.27 -4.60
CA PRO A 114 -8.55 10.41 -5.27
C PRO A 114 -8.32 11.71 -4.47
N VAL A 115 -7.06 12.15 -4.34
CA VAL A 115 -6.63 13.28 -3.49
C VAL A 115 -7.42 14.55 -3.78
N GLU A 116 -7.65 14.87 -5.06
CA GLU A 116 -8.44 16.02 -5.45
C GLU A 116 -9.88 15.98 -4.89
N ALA A 117 -10.53 14.84 -4.98
CA ALA A 117 -11.89 14.67 -4.45
C ALA A 117 -11.91 14.75 -2.92
N GLN A 118 -10.86 14.27 -2.25
CA GLN A 118 -10.72 14.37 -0.80
C GLN A 118 -10.54 15.82 -0.36
N LEU A 119 -9.71 16.62 -1.04
CA LEU A 119 -9.54 18.05 -0.75
C LEU A 119 -10.85 18.84 -0.98
N LYS A 120 -11.58 18.54 -2.05
CA LYS A 120 -12.93 19.12 -2.30
C LYS A 120 -13.89 18.78 -1.17
N MET A 121 -13.94 17.52 -0.75
CA MET A 121 -14.80 17.07 0.34
C MET A 121 -14.45 17.77 1.67
N ILE A 122 -13.16 17.90 2.01
CA ILE A 122 -12.72 18.65 3.20
C ILE A 122 -13.22 20.11 3.13
N ARG A 123 -13.08 20.75 1.98
CA ARG A 123 -13.55 22.13 1.80
C ARG A 123 -15.06 22.29 1.97
N GLU A 124 -15.84 21.30 1.51
CA GLU A 124 -17.31 21.30 1.69
C GLU A 124 -17.71 21.10 3.15
N ILE A 125 -17.03 20.20 3.88
CA ILE A 125 -17.34 19.90 5.28
C ILE A 125 -16.83 21.00 6.21
N LEU A 126 -15.66 21.56 5.93
CA LEU A 126 -14.95 22.57 6.74
C LEU A 126 -14.62 23.80 5.89
N PRO A 127 -15.60 24.65 5.56
CA PRO A 127 -15.42 25.75 4.62
C PRO A 127 -14.41 26.82 5.08
N ASP A 128 -14.19 26.97 6.38
CA ASP A 128 -13.28 27.97 6.96
C ASP A 128 -11.88 27.42 7.28
N ALA A 129 -11.67 26.09 7.16
CA ALA A 129 -10.38 25.47 7.44
C ALA A 129 -9.30 25.97 6.46
N LYS A 130 -8.10 26.22 6.96
CA LYS A 130 -6.95 26.67 6.18
C LYS A 130 -5.80 25.70 6.22
N THR A 131 -5.64 24.99 7.33
CA THR A 131 -4.50 24.11 7.57
C THR A 131 -4.96 22.67 7.79
N ILE A 132 -4.45 21.75 6.97
CA ILE A 132 -4.71 20.32 7.07
C ILE A 132 -3.48 19.64 7.64
N GLY A 133 -3.68 18.79 8.66
CA GLY A 133 -2.66 17.93 9.22
C GLY A 133 -2.69 16.53 8.61
N ILE A 134 -1.53 16.03 8.19
CA ILE A 134 -1.41 14.65 7.69
C ILE A 134 -0.29 13.93 8.44
N LEU A 135 -0.68 12.81 9.06
CA LEU A 135 0.25 11.86 9.66
C LEU A 135 0.55 10.76 8.65
N TYR A 136 1.83 10.41 8.45
CA TYR A 136 2.21 9.39 7.48
C TYR A 136 3.44 8.60 7.88
N THR A 137 3.61 7.39 7.34
CA THR A 137 4.78 6.54 7.56
C THR A 137 5.87 6.86 6.55
N THR A 138 7.04 7.31 7.02
CA THR A 138 8.13 7.77 6.14
C THR A 138 8.86 6.64 5.41
N SER A 139 8.77 5.40 5.90
CA SER A 139 9.40 4.22 5.29
C SER A 139 8.55 3.54 4.22
N GLU A 140 7.31 4.00 3.99
CA GLU A 140 6.41 3.42 3.01
C GLU A 140 6.30 4.31 1.76
N ALA A 141 6.68 3.78 0.59
CA ALA A 141 6.66 4.50 -0.69
C ALA A 141 5.27 5.04 -1.04
N ASN A 142 4.20 4.28 -0.78
CA ASN A 142 2.81 4.72 -0.98
C ASN A 142 2.45 5.91 -0.10
N SER A 143 2.90 5.95 1.15
CA SER A 143 2.66 7.08 2.06
C SER A 143 3.36 8.34 1.57
N VAL A 144 4.65 8.24 1.23
CA VAL A 144 5.44 9.35 0.70
C VAL A 144 4.85 9.88 -0.60
N TYR A 145 4.47 9.00 -1.53
CA TYR A 145 3.80 9.39 -2.78
C TYR A 145 2.47 10.12 -2.50
N SER A 146 1.65 9.59 -1.59
CA SER A 146 0.38 10.24 -1.26
C SER A 146 0.57 11.65 -0.72
N ILE A 147 1.57 11.86 0.16
CA ILE A 147 1.90 13.20 0.67
C ILE A 147 2.28 14.14 -0.47
N SER A 148 3.12 13.72 -1.41
CA SER A 148 3.51 14.57 -2.54
C SER A 148 2.31 15.02 -3.39
N GLN A 149 1.29 14.17 -3.55
CA GLN A 149 0.05 14.51 -4.25
C GLN A 149 -0.78 15.56 -3.50
N TYR A 150 -0.83 15.47 -2.16
CA TYR A 150 -1.47 16.51 -1.35
C TYR A 150 -0.70 17.82 -1.41
N GLU A 151 0.63 17.81 -1.33
CA GLU A 151 1.48 19.00 -1.44
C GLU A 151 1.30 19.72 -2.79
N GLU A 152 1.16 18.96 -3.88
CA GLU A 152 0.95 19.52 -5.23
C GLU A 152 -0.42 20.21 -5.37
N LEU A 153 -1.45 19.66 -4.72
CA LEU A 153 -2.84 20.09 -4.95
C LEU A 153 -3.43 21.00 -3.87
N ALA A 154 -2.92 20.96 -2.63
CA ALA A 154 -3.54 21.64 -1.49
C ALA A 154 -3.75 23.14 -1.70
N ASP A 155 -2.76 23.84 -2.22
CA ASP A 155 -2.82 25.29 -2.47
C ASP A 155 -3.96 25.67 -3.44
N GLN A 156 -4.26 24.83 -4.43
CA GLN A 156 -5.34 25.05 -5.39
C GLN A 156 -6.72 25.04 -4.72
N TYR A 157 -6.82 24.36 -3.57
CA TYR A 157 -8.03 24.29 -2.75
C TYR A 157 -7.98 25.21 -1.53
N GLY A 158 -6.96 26.08 -1.46
CA GLY A 158 -6.78 27.06 -0.39
C GLY A 158 -6.38 26.43 0.95
N PHE A 159 -5.65 25.32 0.92
CA PHE A 159 -5.11 24.67 2.12
C PHE A 159 -3.59 24.78 2.19
N THR A 160 -3.09 24.96 3.40
CA THR A 160 -1.70 24.74 3.76
C THR A 160 -1.59 23.38 4.43
N LEU A 161 -0.55 22.62 4.12
CA LEU A 161 -0.31 21.31 4.75
C LEU A 161 0.70 21.42 5.88
N GLU A 162 0.39 20.75 6.99
CA GLU A 162 1.31 20.40 8.06
C GLU A 162 1.45 18.89 8.08
N THR A 163 2.65 18.37 7.85
CA THR A 163 2.87 16.93 7.78
C THR A 163 3.69 16.44 8.97
N ALA A 164 3.34 15.28 9.50
CA ALA A 164 4.09 14.62 10.56
C ALA A 164 4.48 13.20 10.12
N GLY A 165 5.76 13.01 9.80
CA GLY A 165 6.31 11.70 9.45
C GLY A 165 6.63 10.89 10.70
N ILE A 166 6.20 9.63 10.71
CA ILE A 166 6.52 8.65 11.76
C ILE A 166 7.23 7.44 11.17
N THR A 167 7.91 6.69 12.01
CA THR A 167 8.60 5.44 11.64
C THR A 167 7.97 4.21 12.27
N SER A 168 7.16 4.41 13.31
CA SER A 168 6.48 3.34 14.03
C SER A 168 5.14 3.79 14.61
N SER A 169 4.26 2.83 14.87
CA SER A 169 2.95 3.08 15.49
C SER A 169 3.03 3.65 16.92
N SER A 170 4.15 3.45 17.60
CA SER A 170 4.37 4.02 18.96
C SER A 170 4.46 5.55 18.97
N GLU A 171 4.77 6.17 17.81
CA GLU A 171 4.90 7.62 17.65
C GLU A 171 3.56 8.32 17.37
N ILE A 172 2.53 7.58 16.96
CA ILE A 172 1.23 8.11 16.51
C ILE A 172 0.64 9.10 17.53
N SER A 173 0.52 8.68 18.78
CA SER A 173 -0.14 9.52 19.81
C SER A 173 0.56 10.86 20.02
N LEU A 174 1.91 10.86 20.07
CA LEU A 174 2.68 12.08 20.27
C LEU A 174 2.63 12.98 19.02
N ALA A 175 2.86 12.41 17.85
CA ALA A 175 2.83 13.15 16.59
C ALA A 175 1.43 13.75 16.31
N THR A 176 0.37 13.00 16.59
CA THR A 176 -1.01 13.51 16.46
C THR A 176 -1.27 14.65 17.45
N ALA A 177 -0.86 14.53 18.72
CA ALA A 177 -1.06 15.58 19.70
C ALA A 177 -0.33 16.88 19.32
N ASP A 178 0.88 16.79 18.80
CA ASP A 178 1.64 17.95 18.30
C ASP A 178 0.95 18.56 17.05
N LEU A 179 0.57 17.73 16.09
CA LEU A 179 -0.05 18.16 14.84
C LEU A 179 -1.37 18.91 15.10
N LEU A 180 -2.21 18.40 16.00
CA LEU A 180 -3.49 19.03 16.36
C LEU A 180 -3.35 20.42 16.98
N THR A 181 -2.17 20.82 17.44
CA THR A 181 -1.93 22.21 17.92
C THR A 181 -1.71 23.21 16.79
N LYS A 182 -1.52 22.76 15.56
CA LYS A 182 -1.06 23.54 14.40
C LYS A 182 -2.08 23.62 13.27
N VAL A 183 -3.11 22.77 13.29
CA VAL A 183 -4.01 22.57 12.15
C VAL A 183 -5.47 22.76 12.51
N ASP A 184 -6.28 23.03 11.50
CA ASP A 184 -7.73 23.14 11.64
C ASP A 184 -8.43 21.78 11.53
N CYS A 185 -7.81 20.79 10.80
CA CYS A 185 -8.28 19.42 10.67
C CYS A 185 -7.14 18.44 10.32
#